data_6741735cca68ef51800890aa7cb3f8fb
#
_entry.id   6741735cca68ef51800890aa7cb3f8fb
#
_cell.length_a   1.000
_cell.length_b   1.000
_cell.length_c   1.000
_cell.angle_alpha   90.00
_cell.angle_beta   90.00
_cell.angle_gamma   90.00
#
_symmetry.space_group_name_H-M   'P 1'
#
loop_
_entity.id
_entity.type
_entity.pdbx_description
1 polymer ?
#
loop_
_entity_poly.entity_id
_entity_poly.type
_entity_poly.pdbx_seq_one_letter_code
_entity_poly.pdbx_strand_id
1 'polypeptide(L)'
;MYASYQDYVETFGGRAIPDEAEFNRLALRAGPLLDRLTGGRAAKYQDREGKLALACCAMTEKLYEQEERKRLDGGSLASEKVGDWQATYRAVGRAELNAELAALADLYLFGTGLLGRGIPVYTEW
;
A
#
# COMPACT_ATOMS: atom_id res chain seq x y z
N MET A 1 13.01 3.45 -1.55
CA MET A 1 11.85 3.83 -0.73
C MET A 1 11.32 5.15 -1.23
N TYR A 2 10.02 5.25 -1.42
CA TYR A 2 9.44 6.44 -2.04
C TYR A 2 9.00 7.51 -1.06
N ALA A 3 9.03 7.23 0.23
CA ALA A 3 8.67 8.20 1.24
C ALA A 3 9.46 7.93 2.51
N SER A 4 9.67 8.98 3.31
CA SER A 4 10.35 8.83 4.60
C SER A 4 9.31 8.94 5.71
N TYR A 5 9.72 8.59 6.93
CA TYR A 5 8.83 8.72 8.07
C TYR A 5 8.46 10.20 8.30
N GLN A 6 9.39 11.10 7.99
CA GLN A 6 9.11 12.51 8.09
C GLN A 6 8.01 12.91 7.11
N ASP A 7 8.05 12.37 5.88
CA ASP A 7 6.99 12.61 4.92
C ASP A 7 5.66 12.11 5.46
N TYR A 8 5.68 10.96 6.11
CA TYR A 8 4.47 10.36 6.65
C TYR A 8 3.86 11.26 7.74
N VAL A 9 4.69 11.73 8.64
CA VAL A 9 4.21 12.53 9.77
C VAL A 9 3.83 13.94 9.34
N GLU A 10 4.67 14.59 8.54
CA GLU A 10 4.48 15.99 8.20
C GLU A 10 3.63 16.26 6.99
N THR A 11 3.87 15.55 5.90
CA THR A 11 3.15 15.81 4.67
C THR A 11 1.86 15.03 4.58
N PHE A 12 1.93 13.74 4.89
CA PHE A 12 0.74 12.89 4.85
C PHE A 12 -0.15 13.12 6.08
N GLY A 13 0.47 13.50 7.19
CA GLY A 13 -0.28 13.74 8.43
C GLY A 13 -0.66 12.47 9.15
N GLY A 14 0.09 11.39 8.95
CA GLY A 14 -0.25 10.11 9.55
C GLY A 14 0.10 10.04 11.01
N ARG A 15 -0.65 9.26 11.76
CA ARG A 15 -0.42 9.08 13.19
C ARG A 15 -0.54 7.63 13.63
N ALA A 16 -0.90 6.75 12.72
CA ALA A 16 -1.13 5.36 13.07
C ALA A 16 0.16 4.61 13.38
N ILE A 17 1.22 4.91 12.64
CA ILE A 17 2.48 4.20 12.81
C ILE A 17 3.32 4.93 13.85
N PRO A 18 3.62 4.27 14.97
CA PRO A 18 4.21 4.95 16.12
C PRO A 18 5.68 5.34 16.00
N ASP A 19 6.45 4.64 15.17
CA ASP A 19 7.86 4.97 15.09
C ASP A 19 8.44 4.74 13.71
N GLU A 20 9.60 5.32 13.51
CA GLU A 20 10.26 5.31 12.22
C GLU A 20 10.69 3.91 11.78
N ALA A 21 11.09 3.09 12.72
CA ALA A 21 11.54 1.74 12.38
C ALA A 21 10.41 0.93 11.78
N GLU A 22 9.22 1.04 12.36
CA GLU A 22 8.04 0.36 11.84
C GLU A 22 7.66 0.90 10.47
N PHE A 23 7.70 2.21 10.32
CA PHE A 23 7.37 2.81 9.03
C PHE A 23 8.34 2.32 7.96
N ASN A 24 9.63 2.37 8.25
CA ASN A 24 10.64 1.98 7.27
C ASN A 24 10.50 0.51 6.88
N ARG A 25 10.21 -0.34 7.84
CA ARG A 25 10.04 -1.76 7.58
C ARG A 25 8.90 -1.99 6.58
N LEU A 26 7.79 -1.31 6.79
CA LEU A 26 6.63 -1.50 5.93
C LEU A 26 6.77 -0.75 4.61
N ALA A 27 7.42 0.39 4.62
CA ALA A 27 7.65 1.15 3.40
C ALA A 27 8.52 0.37 2.42
N LEU A 28 9.41 -0.47 2.93
CA LEU A 28 10.20 -1.34 2.08
C LEU A 28 9.34 -2.37 1.37
N ARG A 29 8.17 -2.68 1.91
CA ARG A 29 7.23 -3.57 1.26
C ARG A 29 6.34 -2.81 0.28
N ALA A 30 6.03 -1.57 0.59
CA ALA A 30 5.18 -0.77 -0.28
C ALA A 30 5.89 -0.38 -1.58
N GLY A 31 7.21 -0.15 -1.51
CA GLY A 31 7.96 0.24 -2.69
C GLY A 31 7.83 -0.69 -3.88
N PRO A 32 8.10 -1.98 -3.69
CA PRO A 32 7.94 -2.95 -4.78
C PRO A 32 6.53 -3.02 -5.32
N LEU A 33 5.53 -2.81 -4.46
CA LEU A 33 4.15 -2.80 -4.92
C LEU A 33 3.89 -1.61 -5.83
N LEU A 34 4.44 -0.44 -5.46
CA LEU A 34 4.34 0.73 -6.31
C LEU A 34 5.05 0.52 -7.63
N ASP A 35 6.22 -0.12 -7.60
CA ASP A 35 6.94 -0.41 -8.82
C ASP A 35 6.09 -1.28 -9.74
N ARG A 36 5.43 -2.26 -9.17
CA ARG A 36 4.59 -3.15 -9.95
C ARG A 36 3.37 -2.44 -10.51
N LEU A 37 2.70 -1.65 -9.69
CA LEU A 37 1.50 -0.93 -10.13
C LEU A 37 1.81 0.09 -11.21
N THR A 38 3.00 0.66 -11.18
CA THR A 38 3.39 1.69 -12.15
C THR A 38 4.19 1.12 -13.31
N GLY A 39 4.40 -0.19 -13.35
CA GLY A 39 5.19 -0.81 -14.42
C GLY A 39 6.63 -0.33 -14.43
N GLY A 40 7.18 -0.02 -13.27
CA GLY A 40 8.55 0.46 -13.15
C GLY A 40 8.71 1.95 -13.38
N ARG A 41 7.65 2.63 -13.73
CA ARG A 41 7.76 4.06 -14.05
C ARG A 41 7.99 4.92 -12.81
N ALA A 42 7.58 4.43 -11.64
CA ALA A 42 7.76 5.19 -10.41
C ALA A 42 9.23 5.50 -10.14
N ALA A 43 10.10 4.56 -10.43
CA ALA A 43 11.52 4.74 -10.16
C ALA A 43 12.14 5.90 -10.92
N LYS A 44 11.56 6.25 -12.05
CA LYS A 44 12.09 7.32 -12.88
C LYS A 44 11.29 8.61 -12.79
N TYR A 45 10.25 8.58 -12.00
CA TYR A 45 9.36 9.73 -11.91
C TYR A 45 9.92 10.81 -11.00
N GLN A 46 9.83 12.06 -11.42
CA GLN A 46 10.23 13.18 -10.58
C GLN A 46 8.99 13.63 -9.81
N ASP A 47 8.96 13.31 -8.53
CA ASP A 47 7.76 13.50 -7.72
C ASP A 47 7.67 14.93 -7.19
N ARG A 48 7.49 15.87 -8.08
CA ARG A 48 7.50 17.29 -7.71
C ARG A 48 6.38 17.69 -6.77
N GLU A 49 5.24 17.05 -6.92
CA GLU A 49 4.10 17.36 -6.08
C GLU A 49 3.96 16.43 -4.88
N GLY A 50 4.87 15.49 -4.76
CA GLY A 50 4.82 14.56 -3.63
C GLY A 50 3.74 13.52 -3.71
N LYS A 51 3.13 13.34 -4.86
CA LYS A 51 2.05 12.37 -5.01
C LYS A 51 2.52 10.94 -4.81
N LEU A 52 3.70 10.62 -5.32
CA LEU A 52 4.25 9.29 -5.16
C LEU A 52 4.59 9.03 -3.70
N ALA A 53 5.14 10.03 -3.02
CA ALA A 53 5.43 9.90 -1.60
C ALA A 53 4.14 9.70 -0.80
N LEU A 54 3.09 10.44 -1.14
CA LEU A 54 1.82 10.29 -0.44
C LEU A 54 1.22 8.91 -0.69
N ALA A 55 1.31 8.41 -1.92
CA ALA A 55 0.83 7.07 -2.21
C ALA A 55 1.58 6.04 -1.38
N CYS A 56 2.89 6.20 -1.28
CA CYS A 56 3.70 5.29 -0.47
C CYS A 56 3.28 5.34 0.99
N CYS A 57 3.06 6.54 1.52
CA CYS A 57 2.63 6.70 2.91
C CYS A 57 1.30 6.01 3.16
N ALA A 58 0.35 6.21 2.26
CA ALA A 58 -0.98 5.61 2.41
C ALA A 58 -0.90 4.10 2.38
N MET A 59 -0.13 3.55 1.46
CA MET A 59 0.02 2.11 1.36
C MET A 59 0.73 1.54 2.57
N THR A 60 1.74 2.25 3.06
CA THR A 60 2.47 1.81 4.24
C THR A 60 1.56 1.78 5.46
N GLU A 61 0.74 2.80 5.61
CA GLU A 61 -0.20 2.85 6.71
C GLU A 61 -1.22 1.71 6.63
N LYS A 62 -1.67 1.42 5.42
CA LYS A 62 -2.61 0.31 5.24
C LYS A 62 -1.96 -1.01 5.61
N LEU A 63 -0.72 -1.21 5.24
CA LEU A 63 0.01 -2.42 5.62
C LEU A 63 0.13 -2.52 7.14
N TYR A 64 0.40 -1.39 7.79
CA TYR A 64 0.50 -1.37 9.24
C TYR A 64 -0.84 -1.74 9.88
N GLU A 65 -1.92 -1.15 9.39
CA GLU A 65 -3.24 -1.45 9.93
C GLU A 65 -3.59 -2.91 9.77
N GLN A 66 -3.22 -3.48 8.63
CA GLN A 66 -3.50 -4.87 8.37
C GLN A 66 -2.73 -5.78 9.32
N GLU A 67 -1.47 -5.44 9.57
CA GLU A 67 -0.67 -6.23 10.51
C GLU A 67 -1.21 -6.13 11.94
N GLU A 68 -1.65 -4.92 12.33
CA GLU A 68 -2.22 -4.75 13.66
C GLU A 68 -3.49 -5.55 13.82
N ARG A 69 -4.32 -5.55 12.79
CA ARG A 69 -5.56 -6.32 12.82
C ARG A 69 -5.26 -7.81 12.94
N LYS A 70 -4.29 -8.29 12.18
CA LYS A 70 -3.90 -9.68 12.25
C LYS A 70 -3.37 -10.03 13.62
N ARG A 71 -2.60 -9.14 14.21
CA ARG A 71 -2.03 -9.39 15.52
C ARG A 71 -3.12 -9.49 16.59
N LEU A 72 -4.11 -8.61 16.50
CA LEU A 72 -5.21 -8.64 17.46
C LEU A 72 -6.08 -9.87 17.30
N ASP A 73 -6.30 -10.29 16.05
CA ASP A 73 -7.14 -11.44 15.77
C ASP A 73 -6.36 -12.74 15.69
N GLY A 74 -5.06 -12.65 15.69
CA GLY A 74 -4.22 -13.77 15.39
C GLY A 74 -4.41 -14.98 16.26
N GLY A 75 -4.63 -14.75 17.53
CA GLY A 75 -4.84 -15.84 18.45
C GLY A 75 -6.06 -16.65 18.13
N SER A 76 -7.14 -15.95 17.84
CA SER A 76 -8.39 -16.60 17.49
C SER A 76 -8.25 -17.39 16.21
N LEU A 77 -7.69 -16.77 15.20
CA LEU A 77 -7.52 -17.43 13.92
C LEU A 77 -6.63 -18.65 14.04
N ALA A 78 -5.58 -18.51 14.81
CA ALA A 78 -4.65 -19.59 14.96
C ALA A 78 -5.27 -20.77 15.66
N SER A 79 -6.17 -20.52 16.56
CA SER A 79 -6.78 -21.60 17.32
C SER A 79 -7.86 -22.33 16.54
N GLU A 80 -8.31 -21.72 15.46
CA GLU A 80 -9.34 -22.35 14.67
C GLU A 80 -8.86 -23.07 13.45
N LYS A 81 -7.72 -23.58 13.44
CA LYS A 81 -7.17 -24.15 12.31
C LYS A 81 -7.97 -25.15 11.65
N VAL A 82 -8.36 -24.90 10.47
CA VAL A 82 -9.07 -25.82 9.64
C VAL A 82 -8.43 -25.67 8.28
N GLY A 83 -7.53 -26.51 7.99
CA GLY A 83 -6.61 -26.39 6.90
C GLY A 83 -7.09 -25.68 5.64
N ASP A 84 -7.93 -26.36 4.87
CA ASP A 84 -8.34 -25.78 3.58
C ASP A 84 -9.11 -24.49 3.74
N TRP A 85 -9.94 -24.43 4.75
CA TRP A 85 -10.72 -23.23 5.01
C TRP A 85 -9.81 -22.04 5.30
N GLN A 86 -8.80 -22.26 6.12
CA GLN A 86 -7.87 -21.20 6.46
C GLN A 86 -7.08 -20.72 5.26
N ALA A 87 -6.67 -21.64 4.41
CA ALA A 87 -5.93 -21.26 3.22
C ALA A 87 -6.79 -20.39 2.31
N THR A 88 -8.05 -20.75 2.14
CA THR A 88 -8.97 -19.99 1.32
C THR A 88 -9.21 -18.61 1.92
N TYR A 89 -9.39 -18.55 3.22
CA TYR A 89 -9.62 -17.29 3.90
C TYR A 89 -8.43 -16.35 3.74
N ARG A 90 -7.22 -16.88 3.85
CA ARG A 90 -6.02 -16.06 3.68
C ARG A 90 -5.88 -15.54 2.25
N ALA A 91 -6.23 -16.37 1.29
CA ALA A 91 -6.13 -15.97 -0.10
C ALA A 91 -7.09 -14.82 -0.40
N VAL A 92 -8.32 -14.92 0.11
CA VAL A 92 -9.32 -13.87 -0.09
C VAL A 92 -8.86 -12.58 0.59
N GLY A 93 -8.37 -12.68 1.82
CA GLY A 93 -7.91 -11.51 2.54
C GLY A 93 -6.75 -10.82 1.84
N ARG A 94 -5.85 -11.61 1.25
CA ARG A 94 -4.72 -11.05 0.54
C ARG A 94 -5.18 -10.35 -0.74
N ALA A 95 -6.14 -10.92 -1.44
CA ALA A 95 -6.66 -10.29 -2.64
C ALA A 95 -7.35 -8.98 -2.31
N GLU A 96 -8.10 -8.94 -1.22
CA GLU A 96 -8.75 -7.72 -0.79
C GLU A 96 -7.74 -6.64 -0.42
N LEU A 97 -6.70 -7.03 0.29
CA LEU A 97 -5.66 -6.09 0.68
C LEU A 97 -4.97 -5.51 -0.55
N ASN A 98 -4.64 -6.36 -1.52
CA ASN A 98 -3.99 -5.91 -2.73
C ASN A 98 -4.89 -4.94 -3.49
N ALA A 99 -6.18 -5.20 -3.53
CA ALA A 99 -7.13 -4.31 -4.19
C ALA A 99 -7.19 -2.96 -3.48
N GLU A 100 -7.15 -2.98 -2.16
CA GLU A 100 -7.18 -1.73 -1.39
C GLU A 100 -5.90 -0.93 -1.60
N LEU A 101 -4.76 -1.62 -1.63
CA LEU A 101 -3.50 -0.94 -1.87
C LEU A 101 -3.47 -0.32 -3.26
N ALA A 102 -3.98 -1.03 -4.25
CA ALA A 102 -4.04 -0.50 -5.61
C ALA A 102 -4.98 0.71 -5.67
N ALA A 103 -6.09 0.66 -4.95
CA ALA A 103 -7.03 1.78 -4.91
C ALA A 103 -6.39 3.01 -4.27
N LEU A 104 -5.61 2.82 -3.22
CA LEU A 104 -4.91 3.94 -2.59
C LEU A 104 -3.88 4.55 -3.53
N ALA A 105 -3.15 3.70 -4.24
CA ALA A 105 -2.19 4.20 -5.21
C ALA A 105 -2.90 4.99 -6.30
N ASP A 106 -4.04 4.49 -6.77
CA ASP A 106 -4.80 5.15 -7.80
C ASP A 106 -5.27 6.53 -7.34
N LEU A 107 -5.72 6.61 -6.09
CA LEU A 107 -6.20 7.86 -5.53
C LEU A 107 -5.13 8.95 -5.57
N TYR A 108 -3.91 8.62 -5.17
CA TYR A 108 -2.85 9.61 -5.10
C TYR A 108 -2.11 9.81 -6.40
N LEU A 109 -2.08 8.80 -7.27
CA LEU A 109 -1.34 8.89 -8.52
C LEU A 109 -2.19 9.27 -9.72
N PHE A 110 -3.46 9.55 -9.48
CA PHE A 110 -4.35 9.96 -10.53
C PHE A 110 -3.79 11.23 -11.20
N GLY A 111 -3.74 11.22 -12.50
CA GLY A 111 -3.24 12.38 -13.24
C GLY A 111 -1.75 12.41 -13.45
N THR A 112 -0.99 11.51 -12.82
CA THR A 112 0.47 11.49 -13.01
C THR A 112 0.88 10.68 -14.23
N GLY A 113 0.00 9.80 -14.71
CA GLY A 113 0.35 8.89 -15.79
C GLY A 113 1.15 7.69 -15.33
N LEU A 114 1.47 7.63 -14.04
CA LEU A 114 2.30 6.53 -13.55
C LEU A 114 1.63 5.17 -13.62
N LEU A 115 0.33 5.13 -13.43
CA LEU A 115 -0.39 3.87 -13.47
C LEU A 115 -0.56 3.35 -14.88
N GLY A 116 -0.47 4.23 -15.83
CA GLY A 116 -0.38 3.85 -17.25
C GLY A 116 -1.64 3.32 -17.88
N ARG A 117 -2.42 2.61 -17.14
CA ARG A 117 -3.58 1.93 -17.70
C ARG A 117 -4.75 2.85 -18.03
N GLY A 118 -4.68 4.05 -17.58
CA GLY A 118 -5.82 4.91 -17.75
C GLY A 118 -5.88 5.66 -19.04
N ILE A 119 -4.74 5.87 -19.66
CA ILE A 119 -4.72 6.75 -20.79
C ILE A 119 -5.53 6.28 -21.98
N PRO A 120 -5.25 5.14 -22.55
CA PRO A 120 -6.00 4.71 -23.72
C PRO A 120 -7.41 4.26 -23.37
N VAL A 121 -7.58 3.65 -22.22
CA VAL A 121 -8.89 3.13 -21.85
C VAL A 121 -9.84 4.26 -21.51
N TYR A 122 -9.33 5.25 -20.81
CA TYR A 122 -10.18 6.33 -20.38
C TYR A 122 -10.65 7.22 -21.50
N THR A 123 -9.92 7.26 -22.58
CA THR A 123 -10.37 8.07 -23.69
C THR A 123 -11.62 7.50 -24.31
N GLU A 124 -11.92 6.25 -23.99
CA GLU A 124 -13.11 5.64 -24.51
C GLU A 124 -14.31 5.88 -23.64
N TRP A 125 -14.07 6.45 -22.52
CA TRP A 125 -15.16 6.76 -21.63
C TRP A 125 -15.92 7.97 -22.12
#